data_7e4283caf66501cb7e26f44c23316930
#
_entry.id   7e4283caf66501cb7e26f44c23316930
#
_cell.length_a   1.000
_cell.length_b   1.000
_cell.length_c   1.000
_cell.angle_alpha   90.00
_cell.angle_beta   90.00
_cell.angle_gamma   90.00
#
_symmetry.space_group_name_H-M   'P 1'
#
loop_
_entity.id
_entity.type
_entity.pdbx_description
1 polymer ?
#
loop_
_entity_poly.entity_id
_entity_poly.type
_entity_poly.pdbx_seq_one_letter_code
_entity_poly.pdbx_strand_id
1 'polypeptide(L)'
;ATAVAVLVIACPCALGLATPIALLVASGKAAKSGIVIRSPRSIEKAIGITDVVFDKTGTLTTGQMLLQEMVLIDNPLSTESTAISASDLMSYALSIESLDSHPIAVAIANALTKQGIEPFTVTDFEHTSGVGVAARVHPAGSTTSKAVLIGSPISIARSTTEFSPKLTAAIEAAKTRANSVAVLAIDGLAYGVFEVGDQVKPDSKDAINRLHAAKLNTWLVTGDGEIA
;
A
#
# COMPACT_ATOMS: atom_id res chain seq x y z
N ALA A 1 -4.54 66.00 32.27
CA ALA A 1 -4.71 65.68 30.84
C ALA A 1 -3.44 65.01 30.23
N THR A 2 -2.24 65.59 30.49
CA THR A 2 -0.97 65.12 29.87
C THR A 2 -0.55 63.70 30.29
N ALA A 3 -0.70 63.38 31.57
CA ALA A 3 -0.35 62.00 32.05
C ALA A 3 -1.21 60.90 31.45
N VAL A 4 -2.50 61.16 31.25
CA VAL A 4 -3.42 60.22 30.60
C VAL A 4 -3.07 60.06 29.10
N ALA A 5 -2.70 61.16 28.42
CA ALA A 5 -2.27 61.08 27.04
C ALA A 5 -0.99 60.27 26.87
N VAL A 6 -0.01 60.41 27.77
CA VAL A 6 1.22 59.63 27.76
C VAL A 6 0.94 58.13 28.00
N LEU A 7 0.02 57.81 28.93
CA LEU A 7 -0.38 56.38 29.18
C LEU A 7 -1.10 55.75 27.99
N VAL A 8 -1.95 56.49 27.29
CA VAL A 8 -2.65 55.99 26.09
C VAL A 8 -1.69 55.80 24.91
N ILE A 9 -0.73 56.71 24.70
CA ILE A 9 0.27 56.61 23.63
C ILE A 9 1.28 55.50 23.92
N ALA A 10 1.61 55.25 25.18
CA ALA A 10 2.52 54.17 25.60
C ALA A 10 1.89 52.77 25.56
N CYS A 11 0.59 52.66 25.29
CA CYS A 11 -0.06 51.37 25.14
C CYS A 11 0.37 50.71 23.83
N PRO A 12 1.03 49.52 23.84
CA PRO A 12 1.43 48.81 22.63
C PRO A 12 0.29 48.03 21.99
N CYS A 13 -0.93 48.64 21.94
CA CYS A 13 -2.15 47.97 21.48
C CYS A 13 -2.01 47.45 20.06
N ALA A 14 -1.34 48.15 19.16
CA ALA A 14 -1.07 47.70 17.80
C ALA A 14 -0.14 46.45 17.76
N LEU A 15 0.85 46.39 18.64
CA LEU A 15 1.77 45.28 18.76
C LEU A 15 1.03 44.02 19.31
N GLY A 16 0.13 44.22 20.28
CA GLY A 16 -0.68 43.14 20.83
C GLY A 16 -1.67 42.51 19.83
N LEU A 17 -2.10 43.27 18.81
CA LEU A 17 -2.99 42.78 17.75
C LEU A 17 -2.23 42.21 16.56
N ALA A 18 -0.96 42.49 16.38
CA ALA A 18 -0.19 42.06 15.20
C ALA A 18 -0.13 40.55 15.07
N THR A 19 0.20 39.81 16.14
CA THR A 19 0.29 38.35 16.15
C THR A 19 -1.06 37.69 15.88
N PRO A 20 -2.19 38.02 16.57
CA PRO A 20 -3.49 37.44 16.27
C PRO A 20 -3.94 37.67 14.83
N ILE A 21 -3.74 38.85 14.27
CA ILE A 21 -4.12 39.16 12.89
C ILE A 21 -3.25 38.38 11.90
N ALA A 22 -1.94 38.31 12.12
CA ALA A 22 -1.05 37.52 11.27
C ALA A 22 -1.44 36.02 11.26
N LEU A 23 -1.78 35.46 12.43
CA LEU A 23 -2.23 34.09 12.55
C LEU A 23 -3.58 33.85 11.87
N LEU A 24 -4.51 34.81 11.97
CA LEU A 24 -5.81 34.75 11.27
C LEU A 24 -5.62 34.71 9.75
N VAL A 25 -4.80 35.64 9.23
CA VAL A 25 -4.50 35.70 7.79
C VAL A 25 -3.76 34.45 7.32
N ALA A 26 -2.79 33.94 8.08
CA ALA A 26 -2.07 32.73 7.79
C ALA A 26 -3.00 31.50 7.75
N SER A 27 -3.90 31.39 8.74
CA SER A 27 -4.91 30.32 8.80
C SER A 27 -5.88 30.37 7.62
N GLY A 28 -6.33 31.59 7.24
CA GLY A 28 -7.20 31.79 6.09
C GLY A 28 -6.51 31.44 4.76
N LYS A 29 -5.23 31.74 4.61
CA LYS A 29 -4.43 31.33 3.44
C LYS A 29 -4.19 29.83 3.40
N ALA A 30 -3.88 29.23 4.54
CA ALA A 30 -3.69 27.79 4.67
C ALA A 30 -4.98 27.02 4.30
N ALA A 31 -6.15 27.48 4.76
CA ALA A 31 -7.44 26.88 4.44
C ALA A 31 -7.73 26.86 2.94
N LYS A 32 -7.34 27.89 2.19
CA LYS A 32 -7.45 27.94 0.72
C LYS A 32 -6.56 26.87 0.02
N SER A 33 -5.52 26.40 0.69
CA SER A 33 -4.64 25.33 0.23
C SER A 33 -5.01 23.96 0.83
N GLY A 34 -6.20 23.82 1.43
CA GLY A 34 -6.67 22.56 2.03
C GLY A 34 -6.07 22.26 3.42
N ILE A 35 -5.35 23.20 4.03
CA ILE A 35 -4.73 23.00 5.35
C ILE A 35 -5.62 23.61 6.43
N VAL A 36 -6.14 22.78 7.33
CA VAL A 36 -6.99 23.21 8.44
C VAL A 36 -6.15 23.36 9.72
N ILE A 37 -6.03 24.60 10.20
CA ILE A 37 -5.33 24.92 11.46
C ILE A 37 -6.36 24.99 12.59
N ARG A 38 -6.37 23.99 13.48
CA ARG A 38 -7.32 23.93 14.61
C ARG A 38 -7.01 24.90 15.73
N SER A 39 -5.74 25.27 15.91
CA SER A 39 -5.32 26.20 16.96
C SER A 39 -4.15 27.06 16.48
N PRO A 40 -4.23 28.38 16.62
CA PRO A 40 -3.11 29.30 16.35
C PRO A 40 -1.82 28.92 17.10
N ARG A 41 -1.94 28.42 18.33
CA ARG A 41 -0.80 27.94 19.14
C ARG A 41 -0.02 26.82 18.47
N SER A 42 -0.63 26.04 17.56
CA SER A 42 0.07 24.99 16.82
C SER A 42 1.11 25.57 15.87
N ILE A 43 0.85 26.74 15.28
CA ILE A 43 1.81 27.44 14.41
C ILE A 43 3.00 27.93 15.25
N GLU A 44 2.74 28.52 16.42
CA GLU A 44 3.79 29.01 17.32
C GLU A 44 4.70 27.88 17.80
N LYS A 45 4.11 26.70 18.15
CA LYS A 45 4.88 25.54 18.58
C LYS A 45 5.69 24.90 17.44
N ALA A 46 5.26 25.08 16.19
CA ALA A 46 5.97 24.52 15.03
C ALA A 46 7.29 25.26 14.72
N ILE A 47 7.53 26.46 15.27
CA ILE A 47 8.75 27.23 15.01
C ILE A 47 10.03 26.52 15.48
N GLY A 48 9.93 25.65 16.48
CA GLY A 48 11.09 24.99 17.09
C GLY A 48 11.20 23.51 16.80
N ILE A 49 10.45 22.97 15.83
CA ILE A 49 10.54 21.55 15.48
C ILE A 49 11.88 21.26 14.81
N THR A 50 12.45 20.13 15.13
CA THR A 50 13.68 19.59 14.54
C THR A 50 13.42 18.28 13.81
N ASP A 51 12.32 17.62 14.13
CA ASP A 51 11.99 16.28 13.68
C ASP A 51 10.53 16.21 13.19
N VAL A 52 10.34 15.53 12.07
CA VAL A 52 9.02 15.26 11.48
C VAL A 52 8.86 13.74 11.38
N VAL A 53 7.83 13.21 12.00
CA VAL A 53 7.52 11.79 12.00
C VAL A 53 6.36 11.54 11.05
N PHE A 54 6.54 10.65 10.10
CA PHE A 54 5.53 10.24 9.14
C PHE A 54 5.00 8.84 9.45
N ASP A 55 3.70 8.67 9.34
CA ASP A 55 3.11 7.36 9.09
C ASP A 55 3.29 7.02 7.60
N LYS A 56 3.57 5.75 7.28
CA LYS A 56 3.76 5.29 5.90
C LYS A 56 2.45 5.31 5.14
N THR A 57 1.49 4.51 5.62
CA THR A 57 0.28 4.16 4.87
C THR A 57 -0.74 5.30 4.82
N GLY A 58 -1.13 5.71 3.62
CA GLY A 58 -2.09 6.82 3.42
C GLY A 58 -1.49 8.21 3.62
N THR A 59 -0.28 8.35 4.20
CA THR A 59 0.42 9.63 4.37
C THR A 59 1.45 9.84 3.28
N LEU A 60 2.52 9.06 3.24
CA LEU A 60 3.52 9.08 2.15
C LEU A 60 3.08 8.26 0.95
N THR A 61 2.17 7.32 1.16
CA THR A 61 1.58 6.47 0.14
C THR A 61 0.10 6.82 -0.06
N THR A 62 -0.49 6.31 -1.11
CA THR A 62 -1.91 6.55 -1.44
C THR A 62 -2.87 5.78 -0.53
N GLY A 63 -2.37 4.78 0.18
CA GLY A 63 -3.19 3.81 0.90
C GLY A 63 -3.89 2.80 -0.02
N GLN A 64 -3.57 2.83 -1.31
CA GLN A 64 -4.11 1.89 -2.31
C GLN A 64 -3.06 0.85 -2.67
N MET A 65 -3.39 -0.40 -2.40
CA MET A 65 -2.57 -1.52 -2.84
C MET A 65 -2.66 -1.70 -4.36
N LEU A 66 -1.51 -1.86 -5.00
CA LEU A 66 -1.40 -2.13 -6.44
C LEU A 66 -0.49 -3.32 -6.68
N LEU A 67 -0.80 -4.11 -7.71
CA LEU A 67 0.11 -5.14 -8.21
C LEU A 67 1.35 -4.45 -8.79
N GLN A 68 2.52 -4.73 -8.22
CA GLN A 68 3.81 -4.15 -8.61
C GLN A 68 4.54 -5.07 -9.60
N GLU A 69 4.59 -6.36 -9.27
CA GLU A 69 5.28 -7.36 -10.07
C GLU A 69 4.53 -8.69 -10.00
N MET A 70 4.61 -9.46 -11.07
CA MET A 70 4.05 -10.81 -11.16
C MET A 70 5.08 -11.73 -11.79
N VAL A 71 5.40 -12.81 -11.10
CA VAL A 71 6.32 -13.84 -11.60
C VAL A 71 5.55 -15.14 -11.72
N LEU A 72 5.40 -15.65 -12.94
CA LEU A 72 4.71 -16.90 -13.23
C LEU A 72 5.69 -17.95 -13.74
N ILE A 73 5.36 -19.22 -13.48
CA ILE A 73 6.04 -20.40 -13.97
C ILE A 73 4.99 -21.30 -14.61
N ASP A 74 5.17 -21.58 -15.87
CA ASP A 74 4.27 -22.43 -16.66
C ASP A 74 4.37 -23.91 -16.32
N ASN A 75 5.53 -24.36 -15.82
CA ASN A 75 5.78 -25.77 -15.53
C ASN A 75 6.72 -25.96 -14.31
N PRO A 76 6.20 -26.00 -13.07
CA PRO A 76 7.01 -26.11 -11.87
C PRO A 76 7.77 -27.44 -11.70
N LEU A 77 7.28 -28.53 -12.31
CA LEU A 77 7.90 -29.85 -12.23
C LEU A 77 8.63 -30.27 -13.52
N SER A 78 8.67 -29.40 -14.54
CA SER A 78 9.25 -29.67 -15.84
C SER A 78 8.66 -30.93 -16.55
N THR A 79 7.39 -31.25 -16.24
CA THR A 79 6.64 -32.33 -16.86
C THR A 79 5.50 -31.78 -17.70
N GLU A 80 5.22 -32.37 -18.88
CA GLU A 80 4.15 -31.84 -19.77
C GLU A 80 2.77 -31.81 -19.08
N SER A 81 2.52 -32.74 -18.14
CA SER A 81 1.25 -32.83 -17.42
C SER A 81 0.99 -31.69 -16.45
N THR A 82 2.01 -30.89 -16.09
CA THR A 82 1.92 -29.75 -15.16
C THR A 82 2.02 -28.39 -15.86
N ALA A 83 2.20 -28.38 -17.18
CA ALA A 83 2.29 -27.15 -17.93
C ALA A 83 0.93 -26.42 -18.00
N ILE A 84 0.90 -25.17 -17.56
CA ILE A 84 -0.26 -24.28 -17.63
C ILE A 84 0.20 -22.96 -18.26
N SER A 85 -0.56 -22.46 -19.23
CA SER A 85 -0.21 -21.21 -19.89
C SER A 85 -0.23 -20.02 -18.93
N ALA A 86 0.58 -18.98 -19.17
CA ALA A 86 0.58 -17.77 -18.34
C ALA A 86 -0.81 -17.10 -18.32
N SER A 87 -1.56 -17.14 -19.43
CA SER A 87 -2.92 -16.61 -19.50
C SER A 87 -3.86 -17.39 -18.59
N ASP A 88 -3.78 -18.73 -18.59
CA ASP A 88 -4.63 -19.56 -17.73
C ASP A 88 -4.25 -19.37 -16.25
N LEU A 89 -2.95 -19.23 -15.92
CA LEU A 89 -2.51 -18.93 -14.56
C LEU A 89 -3.10 -17.61 -14.06
N MET A 90 -3.12 -16.58 -14.89
CA MET A 90 -3.76 -15.30 -14.57
C MET A 90 -5.28 -15.45 -14.41
N SER A 91 -5.93 -16.25 -15.26
CA SER A 91 -7.37 -16.54 -15.15
C SER A 91 -7.70 -17.30 -13.85
N TYR A 92 -6.88 -18.27 -13.44
CA TYR A 92 -7.03 -18.95 -12.15
C TYR A 92 -6.91 -17.97 -10.99
N ALA A 93 -5.91 -17.09 -11.01
CA ALA A 93 -5.74 -16.08 -9.97
C ALA A 93 -6.92 -15.10 -9.91
N LEU A 94 -7.31 -14.55 -11.07
CA LEU A 94 -8.46 -13.64 -11.17
C LEU A 94 -9.74 -14.28 -10.65
N SER A 95 -9.96 -15.57 -10.97
CA SER A 95 -11.18 -16.28 -10.60
C SER A 95 -11.44 -16.28 -9.10
N ILE A 96 -10.42 -16.50 -8.30
CA ILE A 96 -10.61 -16.58 -6.84
C ILE A 96 -10.39 -15.23 -6.16
N GLU A 97 -9.47 -14.39 -6.65
CA GLU A 97 -9.22 -13.07 -6.04
C GLU A 97 -10.36 -12.08 -6.29
N SER A 98 -11.15 -12.25 -7.37
CA SER A 98 -12.34 -11.43 -7.61
C SER A 98 -13.47 -11.68 -6.60
N LEU A 99 -13.43 -12.78 -5.85
CA LEU A 99 -14.41 -13.14 -4.83
C LEU A 99 -13.99 -12.70 -3.43
N ASP A 100 -12.75 -12.23 -3.25
CA ASP A 100 -12.25 -11.76 -1.98
C ASP A 100 -12.24 -10.21 -1.92
N SER A 101 -12.53 -9.67 -0.73
CA SER A 101 -12.51 -8.23 -0.45
C SER A 101 -11.19 -7.74 0.18
N HIS A 102 -10.22 -8.63 0.39
CA HIS A 102 -8.93 -8.26 0.96
C HIS A 102 -8.18 -7.29 0.04
N PRO A 103 -7.50 -6.24 0.55
CA PRO A 103 -6.81 -5.25 -0.29
C PRO A 103 -5.83 -5.83 -1.30
N ILE A 104 -5.13 -6.92 -0.95
CA ILE A 104 -4.22 -7.64 -1.86
C ILE A 104 -5.01 -8.29 -3.00
N ALA A 105 -6.11 -8.98 -2.69
CA ALA A 105 -6.97 -9.62 -3.66
C ALA A 105 -7.54 -8.61 -4.66
N VAL A 106 -8.08 -7.51 -4.14
CA VAL A 106 -8.62 -6.41 -4.96
C VAL A 106 -7.55 -5.82 -5.89
N ALA A 107 -6.30 -5.67 -5.40
CA ALA A 107 -5.19 -5.17 -6.21
C ALA A 107 -4.86 -6.12 -7.37
N ILE A 108 -4.76 -7.43 -7.09
CA ILE A 108 -4.50 -8.47 -8.09
C ILE A 108 -5.64 -8.53 -9.11
N ALA A 109 -6.88 -8.65 -8.64
CA ALA A 109 -8.05 -8.73 -9.50
C ALA A 109 -8.19 -7.52 -10.43
N ASN A 110 -8.03 -6.30 -9.91
CA ASN A 110 -8.08 -5.07 -10.71
C ASN A 110 -6.98 -5.02 -11.77
N ALA A 111 -5.77 -5.47 -11.45
CA ALA A 111 -4.66 -5.47 -12.39
C ALA A 111 -4.88 -6.47 -13.53
N LEU A 112 -5.35 -7.67 -13.22
CA LEU A 112 -5.61 -8.73 -14.20
C LEU A 112 -6.82 -8.37 -15.10
N THR A 113 -7.89 -7.83 -14.51
CA THR A 113 -9.05 -7.34 -15.28
C THR A 113 -8.67 -6.23 -16.27
N LYS A 114 -7.79 -5.29 -15.87
CA LYS A 114 -7.27 -4.26 -16.79
C LYS A 114 -6.43 -4.81 -17.93
N GLN A 115 -5.84 -5.98 -17.77
CA GLN A 115 -5.12 -6.69 -18.83
C GLN A 115 -6.04 -7.48 -19.75
N GLY A 116 -7.36 -7.46 -19.51
CA GLY A 116 -8.34 -8.19 -20.33
C GLY A 116 -8.38 -9.69 -20.03
N ILE A 117 -7.90 -10.11 -18.85
CA ILE A 117 -8.00 -11.50 -18.42
C ILE A 117 -9.45 -11.79 -18.01
N GLU A 118 -9.96 -12.95 -18.43
CA GLU A 118 -11.30 -13.42 -18.08
C GLU A 118 -11.21 -14.50 -16.98
N PRO A 119 -12.09 -14.46 -15.98
CA PRO A 119 -12.10 -15.46 -14.92
C PRO A 119 -12.76 -16.76 -15.39
N PHE A 120 -12.35 -17.87 -14.80
CA PHE A 120 -13.01 -19.16 -14.91
C PHE A 120 -14.18 -19.28 -13.91
N THR A 121 -15.00 -20.32 -14.05
CA THR A 121 -16.07 -20.62 -13.10
C THR A 121 -15.51 -21.15 -11.79
N VAL A 122 -16.02 -20.68 -10.67
CA VAL A 122 -15.56 -21.06 -9.32
C VAL A 122 -16.65 -21.78 -8.56
N THR A 123 -16.26 -22.83 -7.84
CA THR A 123 -17.08 -23.53 -6.83
C THR A 123 -16.27 -23.70 -5.56
N ASP A 124 -16.94 -23.99 -4.45
CA ASP A 124 -16.32 -24.30 -3.16
C ASP A 124 -15.31 -23.22 -2.69
N PHE A 125 -15.67 -21.94 -2.88
CA PHE A 125 -14.82 -20.83 -2.42
C PHE A 125 -14.80 -20.76 -0.90
N GLU A 126 -13.60 -20.72 -0.33
CA GLU A 126 -13.36 -20.61 1.11
C GLU A 126 -12.28 -19.55 1.38
N HIS A 127 -12.58 -18.64 2.30
CA HIS A 127 -11.61 -17.69 2.82
C HIS A 127 -11.18 -18.11 4.23
N THR A 128 -9.90 -18.36 4.43
CA THR A 128 -9.34 -18.67 5.75
C THR A 128 -8.41 -17.56 6.21
N SER A 129 -8.81 -16.85 7.28
CA SER A 129 -8.05 -15.72 7.82
C SER A 129 -6.61 -16.14 8.17
N GLY A 130 -5.62 -15.37 7.71
CA GLY A 130 -4.19 -15.62 7.90
C GLY A 130 -3.60 -16.73 7.03
N VAL A 131 -4.42 -17.43 6.23
CA VAL A 131 -3.99 -18.46 5.28
C VAL A 131 -4.09 -17.92 3.86
N GLY A 132 -5.28 -17.52 3.45
CA GLY A 132 -5.60 -17.07 2.09
C GLY A 132 -6.96 -17.57 1.63
N VAL A 133 -7.14 -17.67 0.33
CA VAL A 133 -8.37 -18.11 -0.33
C VAL A 133 -8.13 -19.40 -1.10
N ALA A 134 -9.08 -20.31 -1.02
CA ALA A 134 -9.08 -21.59 -1.72
C ALA A 134 -10.38 -21.79 -2.48
N ALA A 135 -10.34 -22.48 -3.62
CA ALA A 135 -11.52 -22.83 -4.37
C ALA A 135 -11.28 -23.98 -5.35
N ARG A 136 -12.36 -24.52 -5.88
CA ARG A 136 -12.37 -25.33 -7.09
C ARG A 136 -12.63 -24.45 -8.29
N VAL A 137 -11.72 -24.43 -9.26
CA VAL A 137 -11.82 -23.62 -10.46
C VAL A 137 -11.97 -24.51 -11.69
N HIS A 138 -12.93 -24.18 -12.54
CA HIS A 138 -13.30 -24.92 -13.73
C HIS A 138 -12.89 -24.12 -14.97
N PRO A 139 -11.79 -24.50 -15.67
CA PRO A 139 -11.40 -23.84 -16.91
C PRO A 139 -12.47 -23.98 -17.98
N ALA A 140 -12.57 -23.01 -18.86
CA ALA A 140 -13.52 -23.05 -19.96
C ALA A 140 -13.28 -24.27 -20.87
N GLY A 141 -14.35 -25.03 -21.13
CA GLY A 141 -14.26 -26.25 -21.95
C GLY A 141 -13.64 -27.46 -21.29
N SER A 142 -13.25 -27.40 -20.01
CA SER A 142 -12.75 -28.55 -19.25
C SER A 142 -13.87 -29.21 -18.44
N THR A 143 -13.85 -30.54 -18.39
CA THR A 143 -14.72 -31.34 -17.53
C THR A 143 -14.14 -31.52 -16.11
N THR A 144 -12.86 -31.17 -15.90
CA THR A 144 -12.16 -31.35 -14.64
C THR A 144 -11.91 -29.98 -13.98
N SER A 145 -12.15 -29.90 -12.67
CA SER A 145 -11.78 -28.73 -11.85
C SER A 145 -10.37 -28.88 -11.28
N LYS A 146 -9.74 -27.78 -11.00
CA LYS A 146 -8.46 -27.71 -10.28
C LYS A 146 -8.64 -27.10 -8.89
N ALA A 147 -7.92 -27.62 -7.92
CA ALA A 147 -7.84 -27.03 -6.60
C ALA A 147 -6.87 -25.83 -6.64
N VAL A 148 -7.38 -24.62 -6.43
CA VAL A 148 -6.60 -23.39 -6.48
C VAL A 148 -6.54 -22.78 -5.09
N LEU A 149 -5.35 -22.34 -4.68
CA LEU A 149 -5.10 -21.68 -3.41
C LEU A 149 -4.23 -20.44 -3.67
N ILE A 150 -4.63 -19.30 -3.12
CA ILE A 150 -3.77 -18.10 -3.07
C ILE A 150 -3.63 -17.65 -1.62
N GLY A 151 -2.40 -17.38 -1.20
CA GLY A 151 -2.16 -16.96 0.18
C GLY A 151 -0.72 -16.52 0.41
N SER A 152 -0.38 -16.26 1.68
CA SER A 152 0.97 -15.89 2.04
C SER A 152 1.99 -17.01 1.71
N PRO A 153 3.26 -16.67 1.43
CA PRO A 153 4.29 -17.69 1.19
C PRO A 153 4.37 -18.76 2.29
N ILE A 154 4.20 -18.35 3.55
CA ILE A 154 4.23 -19.27 4.69
C ILE A 154 3.05 -20.23 4.67
N SER A 155 1.87 -19.75 4.33
CA SER A 155 0.65 -20.56 4.26
C SER A 155 0.72 -21.57 3.11
N ILE A 156 1.16 -21.11 1.94
CA ILE A 156 1.28 -21.95 0.75
C ILE A 156 2.35 -23.04 0.96
N ALA A 157 3.51 -22.71 1.56
CA ALA A 157 4.56 -23.69 1.83
C ALA A 157 4.13 -24.86 2.74
N ARG A 158 3.04 -24.73 3.48
CA ARG A 158 2.46 -25.82 4.28
C ARG A 158 1.61 -26.79 3.46
N SER A 159 1.14 -26.34 2.30
CA SER A 159 0.17 -27.06 1.46
C SER A 159 0.73 -27.45 0.10
N THR A 160 1.94 -27.05 -0.22
CA THR A 160 2.58 -27.28 -1.53
C THR A 160 3.95 -27.94 -1.39
N THR A 161 4.47 -28.43 -2.52
CA THR A 161 5.90 -28.77 -2.66
C THR A 161 6.77 -27.53 -2.50
N GLU A 162 8.09 -27.72 -2.40
CA GLU A 162 9.05 -26.61 -2.36
C GLU A 162 8.86 -25.64 -3.52
N PHE A 163 9.07 -24.34 -3.24
CA PHE A 163 9.03 -23.33 -4.28
C PHE A 163 10.24 -23.49 -5.22
N SER A 164 10.00 -23.27 -6.50
CA SER A 164 11.11 -23.21 -7.46
C SER A 164 12.07 -22.06 -7.11
N PRO A 165 13.35 -22.15 -7.50
CA PRO A 165 14.33 -21.08 -7.27
C PRO A 165 13.85 -19.70 -7.78
N LYS A 166 13.12 -19.68 -8.90
CA LYS A 166 12.57 -18.45 -9.49
C LYS A 166 11.51 -17.79 -8.59
N LEU A 167 10.60 -18.59 -8.04
CA LEU A 167 9.58 -18.06 -7.11
C LEU A 167 10.19 -17.64 -5.78
N THR A 168 11.15 -18.42 -5.26
CA THR A 168 11.88 -18.07 -4.04
C THR A 168 12.60 -16.73 -4.19
N ALA A 169 13.31 -16.53 -5.30
CA ALA A 169 13.98 -15.26 -5.58
C ALA A 169 13.00 -14.09 -5.67
N ALA A 170 11.82 -14.27 -6.29
CA ALA A 170 10.79 -13.25 -6.37
C ALA A 170 10.23 -12.89 -4.99
N ILE A 171 10.00 -13.88 -4.13
CA ILE A 171 9.53 -13.66 -2.75
C ILE A 171 10.55 -12.85 -1.96
N GLU A 172 11.84 -13.21 -2.01
CA GLU A 172 12.89 -12.49 -1.29
C GLU A 172 13.11 -11.07 -1.83
N ALA A 173 13.02 -10.88 -3.14
CA ALA A 173 13.08 -9.55 -3.75
C ALA A 173 11.92 -8.65 -3.29
N ALA A 174 10.70 -9.18 -3.24
CA ALA A 174 9.54 -8.45 -2.74
C ALA A 174 9.68 -8.08 -1.26
N LYS A 175 10.20 -8.99 -0.42
CA LYS A 175 10.51 -8.69 0.99
C LYS A 175 11.49 -7.55 1.13
N THR A 176 12.56 -7.53 0.31
CA THR A 176 13.56 -6.44 0.33
C THR A 176 12.94 -5.09 -0.02
N ARG A 177 11.86 -5.07 -0.82
CA ARG A 177 11.10 -3.86 -1.14
C ARG A 177 9.98 -3.55 -0.14
N ALA A 178 9.86 -4.35 0.93
CA ALA A 178 8.80 -4.27 1.94
C ALA A 178 7.38 -4.31 1.34
N ASN A 179 7.20 -5.09 0.27
CA ASN A 179 5.93 -5.33 -0.38
C ASN A 179 5.29 -6.63 0.13
N SER A 180 3.97 -6.67 0.08
CA SER A 180 3.21 -7.89 0.39
C SER A 180 3.30 -8.89 -0.77
N VAL A 181 3.27 -10.18 -0.44
CA VAL A 181 3.37 -11.26 -1.42
C VAL A 181 2.19 -12.21 -1.27
N ALA A 182 1.53 -12.50 -2.39
CA ALA A 182 0.60 -13.62 -2.53
C ALA A 182 1.19 -14.66 -3.49
N VAL A 183 1.05 -15.94 -3.15
CA VAL A 183 1.52 -17.07 -3.96
C VAL A 183 0.32 -17.85 -4.47
N LEU A 184 0.28 -18.11 -5.77
CA LEU A 184 -0.70 -18.97 -6.43
C LEU A 184 -0.21 -20.42 -6.44
N ALA A 185 -1.03 -21.32 -5.92
CA ALA A 185 -0.83 -22.75 -6.03
C ALA A 185 -2.04 -23.41 -6.71
N ILE A 186 -1.76 -24.41 -7.56
CA ILE A 186 -2.76 -25.20 -8.28
C ILE A 186 -2.42 -26.67 -8.09
N ASP A 187 -3.38 -27.46 -7.61
CA ASP A 187 -3.24 -28.90 -7.32
C ASP A 187 -1.98 -29.22 -6.48
N GLY A 188 -1.64 -28.36 -5.51
CA GLY A 188 -0.50 -28.52 -4.61
C GLY A 188 0.85 -28.09 -5.19
N LEU A 189 0.92 -27.46 -6.36
CA LEU A 189 2.13 -26.93 -6.96
C LEU A 189 2.08 -25.40 -7.04
N ALA A 190 3.17 -24.72 -6.70
CA ALA A 190 3.26 -23.27 -6.77
C ALA A 190 3.62 -22.81 -8.20
N TYR A 191 2.78 -21.95 -8.77
CA TYR A 191 2.91 -21.45 -10.14
C TYR A 191 3.19 -19.96 -10.24
N GLY A 192 2.87 -19.16 -9.21
CA GLY A 192 2.99 -17.73 -9.34
C GLY A 192 3.21 -16.99 -8.03
N VAL A 193 3.88 -15.86 -8.13
CA VAL A 193 4.08 -14.89 -7.07
C VAL A 193 3.53 -13.55 -7.56
N PHE A 194 2.66 -12.95 -6.78
CA PHE A 194 2.11 -11.63 -6.99
C PHE A 194 2.65 -10.70 -5.89
N GLU A 195 3.42 -9.71 -6.28
CA GLU A 195 3.94 -8.69 -5.40
C GLU A 195 2.98 -7.50 -5.40
N VAL A 196 2.47 -7.16 -4.23
CA VAL A 196 1.50 -6.08 -4.05
C VAL A 196 2.07 -5.07 -3.06
N GLY A 197 2.10 -3.81 -3.45
CA GLY A 197 2.63 -2.74 -2.63
C GLY A 197 1.73 -1.51 -2.63
N ASP A 198 1.90 -0.69 -1.59
CA ASP A 198 1.22 0.59 -1.50
C ASP A 198 1.97 1.63 -2.34
N GLN A 199 1.25 2.35 -3.16
CA GLN A 199 1.84 3.32 -4.08
C GLN A 199 2.29 4.59 -3.35
N VAL A 200 3.57 4.94 -3.46
CA VAL A 200 4.08 6.22 -2.97
C VAL A 200 3.42 7.36 -3.75
N LYS A 201 2.94 8.39 -3.03
CA LYS A 201 2.37 9.58 -3.68
C LYS A 201 3.43 10.30 -4.49
N PRO A 202 3.09 10.86 -5.67
CA PRO A 202 4.06 11.52 -6.56
C PRO A 202 4.82 12.68 -5.90
N ASP A 203 4.19 13.36 -4.96
CA ASP A 203 4.73 14.54 -4.25
C ASP A 203 5.49 14.20 -2.96
N SER A 204 5.43 12.95 -2.48
CA SER A 204 6.07 12.56 -1.21
C SER A 204 7.58 12.76 -1.22
N LYS A 205 8.25 12.40 -2.33
CA LYS A 205 9.69 12.59 -2.46
C LYS A 205 10.09 14.07 -2.40
N ASP A 206 9.34 14.93 -3.08
CA ASP A 206 9.59 16.38 -3.06
C ASP A 206 9.32 16.97 -1.67
N ALA A 207 8.25 16.53 -1.00
CA ALA A 207 7.95 16.95 0.37
C ALA A 207 9.10 16.61 1.34
N ILE A 208 9.63 15.39 1.30
CA ILE A 208 10.78 14.98 2.12
C ILE A 208 12.02 15.82 1.81
N ASN A 209 12.35 16.02 0.52
CA ASN A 209 13.49 16.84 0.10
C ASN A 209 13.39 18.28 0.62
N ARG A 210 12.20 18.87 0.59
CA ARG A 210 11.96 20.23 1.12
C ARG A 210 12.14 20.30 2.64
N LEU A 211 11.76 19.27 3.39
CA LEU A 211 12.01 19.20 4.83
C LEU A 211 13.50 19.07 5.13
N HIS A 212 14.25 18.25 4.40
CA HIS A 212 15.70 18.15 4.53
C HIS A 212 16.40 19.47 4.18
N ALA A 213 15.95 20.19 3.14
CA ALA A 213 16.45 21.52 2.80
C ALA A 213 16.18 22.55 3.92
N ALA A 214 15.09 22.36 4.67
CA ALA A 214 14.79 23.14 5.87
C ALA A 214 15.55 22.66 7.13
N LYS A 215 16.49 21.69 7.00
CA LYS A 215 17.29 21.10 8.08
C LYS A 215 16.47 20.38 9.14
N LEU A 216 15.33 19.81 8.75
CA LEU A 216 14.49 18.96 9.59
C LEU A 216 14.86 17.49 9.38
N ASN A 217 14.95 16.73 10.46
CA ASN A 217 15.07 15.28 10.40
C ASN A 217 13.71 14.68 10.05
N THR A 218 13.71 13.61 9.27
CA THR A 218 12.48 12.88 8.94
C THR A 218 12.56 11.45 9.44
N TRP A 219 11.48 10.96 10.05
CA TRP A 219 11.36 9.63 10.59
C TRP A 219 10.13 8.96 9.99
N LEU A 220 10.25 7.68 9.67
CA LEU A 220 9.14 6.86 9.19
C LEU A 220 8.73 5.89 10.30
N VAL A 221 7.45 5.93 10.66
CA VAL A 221 6.82 4.93 11.54
C VAL A 221 5.90 4.07 10.69
N THR A 222 6.09 2.77 10.76
CA THR A 222 5.28 1.80 10.02
C THR A 222 5.04 0.58 10.90
N GLY A 223 3.88 -0.08 10.70
CA GLY A 223 3.60 -1.39 11.30
C GLY A 223 4.21 -2.54 10.52
N ASP A 224 4.86 -2.28 9.38
CA ASP A 224 5.59 -3.28 8.60
C ASP A 224 6.87 -3.69 9.35
N GLY A 225 7.46 -4.84 8.96
CA GLY A 225 8.70 -5.33 9.58
C GLY A 225 9.90 -4.41 9.40
N GLU A 226 11.02 -4.72 10.06
CA GLU A 226 12.24 -3.90 10.14
C GLU A 226 12.87 -3.51 8.78
N ILE A 227 12.40 -4.05 7.66
CA ILE A 227 12.92 -3.83 6.30
C ILE A 227 12.07 -2.81 5.51
N ALA A 228 11.07 -2.22 6.12
CA ALA A 228 10.14 -1.30 5.45
C ALA A 228 10.72 0.11 5.25
#